data_af520b61fb6d218b7cb30a48b570af11
#
_entry.id   af520b61fb6d218b7cb30a48b570af11
#
_cell.length_a   1.000
_cell.length_b   1.000
_cell.length_c   1.000
_cell.angle_alpha   90.00
_cell.angle_beta   90.00
_cell.angle_gamma   90.00
#
_symmetry.space_group_name_H-M   'P 1'
#
loop_
_entity.id
_entity.type
_entity.pdbx_description
1 polymer ?
#
loop_
_entity_poly.entity_id
_entity_poly.type
_entity_poly.pdbx_seq_one_letter_code
_entity_poly.pdbx_strand_id
1 'polypeptide(L)'
;MSIEAGRAYFRQFGMEERVQEFTVSSATVDLAAKALGVEGARIAKTLSFKTADGCMLILAAGDARIDNHKFKEKFHMKAKMLSADEVVELVGHPVGGVCPFGCKEGIPVYLDVSMQRFETVFPAVGSPSSAIELNLEELFQYSNAIEWIDVCKLPAPAEA
;
A
#
# COMPACT_ATOMS: atom_id res chain seq x y z
N MET A 1 14.53 10.65 6.29
CA MET A 1 13.36 10.88 5.42
C MET A 1 12.88 9.55 4.86
N SER A 2 11.58 9.34 4.87
CA SER A 2 11.02 8.05 4.48
C SER A 2 11.17 7.71 3.00
N ILE A 3 11.19 8.72 2.10
CA ILE A 3 11.47 8.45 0.68
C ILE A 3 12.89 7.91 0.50
N GLU A 4 13.81 8.39 1.29
CA GLU A 4 15.19 7.88 1.26
C GLU A 4 15.25 6.43 1.72
N ALA A 5 14.45 6.07 2.72
CA ALA A 5 14.36 4.69 3.19
C ALA A 5 13.77 3.77 2.10
N GLY A 6 12.73 4.24 1.40
CA GLY A 6 12.15 3.49 0.29
C GLY A 6 13.12 3.32 -0.86
N ARG A 7 13.83 4.39 -1.24
CA ARG A 7 14.86 4.31 -2.29
C ARG A 7 15.99 3.37 -1.90
N ALA A 8 16.47 3.47 -0.66
CA ALA A 8 17.54 2.60 -0.17
C ALA A 8 17.11 1.14 -0.19
N TYR A 9 15.85 0.88 0.14
CA TYR A 9 15.29 -0.46 0.10
C TYR A 9 15.38 -1.06 -1.32
N PHE A 10 14.96 -0.31 -2.33
CA PHE A 10 15.00 -0.79 -3.72
C PHE A 10 16.42 -0.77 -4.31
N ARG A 11 17.30 0.08 -3.79
CA ARG A 11 18.69 0.13 -4.26
C ARG A 11 19.41 -1.21 -4.04
N GLN A 12 19.12 -1.88 -2.94
CA GLN A 12 19.75 -3.18 -2.66
C GLN A 12 19.40 -4.26 -3.69
N PHE A 13 18.32 -4.05 -4.44
CA PHE A 13 17.87 -4.98 -5.49
C PHE A 13 18.15 -4.45 -6.89
N GLY A 14 18.85 -3.33 -7.02
CA GLY A 14 19.13 -2.72 -8.31
C GLY A 14 17.90 -2.08 -8.95
N MET A 15 16.91 -1.69 -8.17
CA MET A 15 15.62 -1.18 -8.65
C MET A 15 15.38 0.28 -8.34
N GLU A 16 16.33 0.98 -7.75
CA GLU A 16 16.13 2.39 -7.36
C GLU A 16 15.71 3.27 -8.53
N GLU A 17 16.19 3.00 -9.73
CA GLU A 17 15.86 3.78 -10.92
C GLU A 17 14.38 3.68 -11.30
N ARG A 18 13.68 2.65 -10.85
CA ARG A 18 12.26 2.47 -11.13
C ARG A 18 11.38 3.33 -10.23
N VAL A 19 11.94 3.88 -9.14
CA VAL A 19 11.20 4.75 -8.23
C VAL A 19 10.94 6.08 -8.93
N GLN A 20 9.67 6.48 -8.99
CA GLN A 20 9.26 7.74 -9.60
C GLN A 20 8.93 8.75 -8.50
N GLU A 21 9.40 9.97 -8.66
CA GLU A 21 9.03 11.09 -7.79
C GLU A 21 8.35 12.16 -8.61
N PHE A 22 7.34 12.79 -8.04
CA PHE A 22 6.53 13.80 -8.72
C PHE A 22 6.75 15.17 -8.10
N THR A 23 6.49 16.22 -8.90
CA THR A 23 6.55 17.60 -8.41
C THR A 23 5.27 18.00 -7.67
N VAL A 24 4.22 17.18 -7.75
CA VAL A 24 2.94 17.41 -7.09
C VAL A 24 2.63 16.29 -6.11
N SER A 25 1.80 16.58 -5.11
CA SER A 25 1.41 15.58 -4.12
C SER A 25 0.57 14.48 -4.77
N SER A 26 0.81 13.23 -4.36
CA SER A 26 0.00 12.08 -4.70
C SER A 26 -0.54 11.41 -3.43
N ALA A 27 -0.87 12.21 -2.42
CA ALA A 27 -1.30 11.72 -1.11
C ALA A 27 -2.62 10.96 -1.14
N THR A 28 -3.46 11.19 -2.16
CA THR A 28 -4.70 10.45 -2.36
C THR A 28 -4.58 9.55 -3.58
N VAL A 29 -5.45 8.54 -3.66
CA VAL A 29 -5.52 7.65 -4.83
C VAL A 29 -5.74 8.46 -6.11
N ASP A 30 -6.67 9.41 -6.09
CA ASP A 30 -6.98 10.22 -7.28
C ASP A 30 -5.80 11.08 -7.72
N LEU A 31 -5.10 11.69 -6.78
CA LEU A 31 -3.92 12.51 -7.11
C LEU A 31 -2.78 11.64 -7.64
N ALA A 32 -2.55 10.48 -7.04
CA ALA A 32 -1.52 9.55 -7.50
C ALA A 32 -1.83 9.04 -8.91
N ALA A 33 -3.07 8.64 -9.16
CA ALA A 33 -3.48 8.17 -10.48
C ALA A 33 -3.29 9.24 -11.55
N LYS A 34 -3.66 10.47 -11.23
CA LYS A 34 -3.52 11.60 -12.14
C LYS A 34 -2.03 11.89 -12.44
N ALA A 35 -1.19 11.88 -11.41
CA ALA A 35 0.25 12.11 -11.57
C ALA A 35 0.90 11.05 -12.45
N LEU A 36 0.43 9.81 -12.35
CA LEU A 36 0.97 8.69 -13.13
C LEU A 36 0.30 8.50 -14.49
N GLY A 37 -0.85 9.14 -14.72
CA GLY A 37 -1.60 8.95 -15.95
C GLY A 37 -2.25 7.56 -16.05
N VAL A 38 -2.65 6.99 -14.91
CA VAL A 38 -3.29 5.67 -14.85
C VAL A 38 -4.63 5.77 -14.14
N GLU A 39 -5.43 4.72 -14.26
CA GLU A 39 -6.70 4.67 -13.52
C GLU A 39 -6.45 4.44 -12.03
N GLY A 40 -7.32 4.99 -11.18
CA GLY A 40 -7.17 4.93 -9.72
C GLY A 40 -7.11 3.53 -9.16
N ALA A 41 -7.82 2.58 -9.80
CA ALA A 41 -7.82 1.19 -9.36
C ALA A 41 -6.42 0.55 -9.37
N ARG A 42 -5.51 1.03 -10.20
CA ARG A 42 -4.15 0.49 -10.31
C ARG A 42 -3.20 1.03 -9.23
N ILE A 43 -3.61 2.00 -8.45
CA ILE A 43 -2.83 2.45 -7.30
C ILE A 43 -2.94 1.37 -6.23
N ALA A 44 -1.79 0.93 -5.71
CA ALA A 44 -1.76 0.00 -4.60
C ALA A 44 -1.64 0.80 -3.31
N LYS A 45 -2.78 1.08 -2.68
CA LYS A 45 -2.79 1.83 -1.44
C LYS A 45 -2.44 0.92 -0.28
N THR A 46 -1.70 1.44 0.68
CA THR A 46 -1.31 0.72 1.87
C THR A 46 -2.12 1.21 3.06
N LEU A 47 -2.88 0.31 3.66
CA LEU A 47 -3.70 0.59 4.84
C LEU A 47 -3.02 0.00 6.07
N SER A 48 -3.00 0.76 7.16
CA SER A 48 -2.35 0.33 8.39
C SER A 48 -3.38 0.13 9.48
N PHE A 49 -3.31 -1.00 10.17
CA PHE A 49 -4.28 -1.38 11.20
C PHE A 49 -3.59 -1.77 12.49
N LYS A 50 -4.26 -1.50 13.62
CA LYS A 50 -3.78 -1.90 14.92
C LYS A 50 -3.93 -3.40 15.11
N THR A 51 -2.94 -4.01 15.76
CA THR A 51 -2.99 -5.39 16.19
C THR A 51 -2.66 -5.46 17.67
N ALA A 52 -2.83 -6.62 18.28
CA ALA A 52 -2.50 -6.81 19.69
C ALA A 52 -1.03 -6.49 20.00
N ASP A 53 -0.14 -6.76 19.04
CA ASP A 53 1.31 -6.59 19.22
C ASP A 53 1.88 -5.37 18.52
N GLY A 54 1.07 -4.55 17.89
CA GLY A 54 1.55 -3.37 17.18
C GLY A 54 0.67 -2.99 16.01
N CYS A 55 1.11 -3.33 14.79
CA CYS A 55 0.36 -3.00 13.59
C CYS A 55 0.59 -4.01 12.48
N MET A 56 -0.24 -3.92 11.45
CA MET A 56 -0.07 -4.67 10.21
C MET A 56 -0.41 -3.77 9.03
N LEU A 57 0.08 -4.11 7.84
CA LEU A 57 -0.21 -3.39 6.62
C LEU A 57 -1.00 -4.29 5.67
N ILE A 58 -2.00 -3.70 5.02
CA ILE A 58 -2.75 -4.37 3.96
C ILE A 58 -2.70 -3.47 2.73
N LEU A 59 -2.19 -4.02 1.63
CA LEU A 59 -2.20 -3.32 0.35
C LEU A 59 -3.44 -3.74 -0.43
N ALA A 60 -4.11 -2.76 -1.02
CA ALA A 60 -5.34 -3.01 -1.76
C ALA A 60 -5.40 -2.09 -2.99
N ALA A 61 -6.20 -2.48 -3.98
CA ALA A 61 -6.41 -1.64 -5.15
C ALA A 61 -7.05 -0.31 -4.75
N GLY A 62 -6.74 0.76 -5.48
CA GLY A 62 -7.17 2.10 -5.14
C GLY A 62 -8.68 2.29 -5.05
N ASP A 63 -9.45 1.50 -5.79
CA ASP A 63 -10.91 1.54 -5.77
C ASP A 63 -11.54 0.59 -4.75
N ALA A 64 -10.75 -0.26 -4.11
CA ALA A 64 -11.26 -1.20 -3.12
C ALA A 64 -11.43 -0.55 -1.75
N ARG A 65 -12.36 -1.07 -0.96
CA ARG A 65 -12.58 -0.62 0.42
C ARG A 65 -12.58 -1.83 1.32
N ILE A 66 -12.13 -1.64 2.56
CA ILE A 66 -12.20 -2.71 3.55
C ILE A 66 -13.67 -3.08 3.76
N ASP A 67 -13.95 -4.38 3.65
CA ASP A 67 -15.23 -4.96 4.03
C ASP A 67 -15.08 -5.42 5.47
N ASN A 68 -15.79 -4.77 6.38
CA ASN A 68 -15.64 -5.03 7.81
C ASN A 68 -15.96 -6.47 8.19
N HIS A 69 -16.92 -7.08 7.52
CA HIS A 69 -17.28 -8.48 7.77
C HIS A 69 -16.16 -9.42 7.37
N LYS A 70 -15.63 -9.25 6.15
CA LYS A 70 -14.50 -10.08 5.68
C LYS A 70 -13.26 -9.89 6.55
N PHE A 71 -12.99 -8.65 6.94
CA PHE A 71 -11.85 -8.35 7.82
C PHE A 71 -11.98 -9.08 9.15
N LYS A 72 -13.16 -8.99 9.77
CA LYS A 72 -13.41 -9.65 11.05
C LYS A 72 -13.32 -11.17 10.94
N GLU A 73 -13.81 -11.74 9.85
CA GLU A 73 -13.69 -13.18 9.62
C GLU A 73 -12.23 -13.62 9.49
N LYS A 74 -11.42 -12.83 8.80
CA LYS A 74 -9.99 -13.17 8.59
C LYS A 74 -9.16 -12.97 9.83
N PHE A 75 -9.33 -11.85 10.53
CA PHE A 75 -8.45 -11.45 11.63
C PHE A 75 -9.07 -11.61 13.01
N HIS A 76 -10.34 -11.97 13.11
CA HIS A 76 -11.05 -12.17 14.38
C HIS A 76 -11.06 -10.92 15.28
N MET A 77 -11.06 -9.74 14.64
CA MET A 77 -11.11 -8.46 15.33
C MET A 77 -11.70 -7.41 14.39
N LYS A 78 -12.13 -6.28 14.94
CA LYS A 78 -12.61 -5.16 14.12
C LYS A 78 -11.42 -4.43 13.51
N ALA A 79 -11.61 -3.93 12.29
CA ALA A 79 -10.61 -3.11 11.63
C ALA A 79 -10.49 -1.78 12.38
N LYS A 80 -9.28 -1.44 12.79
CA LYS A 80 -9.00 -0.17 13.46
C LYS A 80 -7.70 0.41 12.90
N MET A 81 -7.82 1.48 12.13
CA MET A 81 -6.66 2.09 11.49
C MET A 81 -5.80 2.84 12.50
N LEU A 82 -4.50 2.92 12.20
CA LEU A 82 -3.58 3.72 12.98
C LEU A 82 -3.88 5.21 12.79
N SER A 83 -3.64 6.01 13.85
CA SER A 83 -3.66 7.47 13.72
C SER A 83 -2.41 7.92 12.94
N ALA A 84 -2.39 9.18 12.52
CA ALA A 84 -1.25 9.75 11.80
C ALA A 84 0.04 9.62 12.61
N ASP A 85 -0.01 9.88 13.91
CA ASP A 85 1.17 9.78 14.79
C ASP A 85 1.62 8.33 14.94
N GLU A 86 0.67 7.39 15.08
CA GLU A 86 0.99 5.97 15.19
C GLU A 86 1.61 5.43 13.91
N VAL A 87 1.17 5.91 12.74
CA VAL A 87 1.76 5.50 11.47
C VAL A 87 3.24 5.86 11.42
N VAL A 88 3.60 7.08 11.76
CA VAL A 88 5.00 7.51 11.77
C VAL A 88 5.80 6.71 12.79
N GLU A 89 5.25 6.51 13.98
CA GLU A 89 5.94 5.82 15.06
C GLU A 89 6.13 4.33 14.77
N LEU A 90 5.08 3.64 14.33
CA LEU A 90 5.09 2.19 14.18
C LEU A 90 5.56 1.71 12.81
N VAL A 91 5.29 2.46 11.75
CA VAL A 91 5.65 2.07 10.38
C VAL A 91 6.92 2.77 9.91
N GLY A 92 7.08 4.05 10.23
CA GLY A 92 8.25 4.83 9.85
C GLY A 92 8.07 5.64 8.58
N HIS A 93 6.85 5.70 8.04
CA HIS A 93 6.52 6.53 6.87
C HIS A 93 5.40 7.49 7.22
N PRO A 94 5.34 8.68 6.61
CA PRO A 94 4.24 9.63 6.86
C PRO A 94 2.96 9.18 6.17
N VAL A 95 1.84 9.69 6.66
CA VAL A 95 0.55 9.52 5.98
C VAL A 95 0.66 9.99 4.54
N GLY A 96 0.12 9.23 3.60
CA GLY A 96 0.25 9.50 2.16
C GLY A 96 1.44 8.80 1.51
N GLY A 97 2.47 8.48 2.31
CA GLY A 97 3.64 7.76 1.81
C GLY A 97 3.80 6.37 2.42
N VAL A 98 2.82 5.91 3.19
CA VAL A 98 2.88 4.58 3.83
C VAL A 98 3.03 3.50 2.78
N CYS A 99 4.01 2.63 2.99
CA CYS A 99 4.29 1.51 2.08
C CYS A 99 5.05 0.44 2.85
N PRO A 100 5.15 -0.78 2.31
CA PRO A 100 5.91 -1.85 2.96
C PRO A 100 7.41 -1.81 2.67
N PHE A 101 7.89 -0.79 1.98
CA PHE A 101 9.29 -0.70 1.54
C PHE A 101 10.07 0.25 2.45
N GLY A 102 11.13 -0.25 3.07
CA GLY A 102 11.93 0.57 3.98
C GLY A 102 11.20 0.96 5.26
N CYS A 103 10.14 0.25 5.61
CA CYS A 103 9.44 0.44 6.87
C CYS A 103 10.15 -0.30 8.00
N LYS A 104 9.68 -0.11 9.22
CA LYS A 104 10.25 -0.81 10.38
C LYS A 104 10.08 -2.31 10.23
N GLU A 105 11.04 -3.07 10.74
CA GLU A 105 11.04 -4.51 10.63
C GLU A 105 9.94 -5.17 11.46
N GLY A 106 9.55 -6.36 11.05
CA GLY A 106 8.63 -7.18 11.82
C GLY A 106 7.16 -6.84 11.63
N ILE A 107 6.81 -5.95 10.70
CA ILE A 107 5.43 -5.61 10.42
C ILE A 107 4.83 -6.63 9.45
N PRO A 108 3.75 -7.34 9.86
CA PRO A 108 3.08 -8.24 8.91
C PRO A 108 2.47 -7.46 7.74
N VAL A 109 2.64 -7.98 6.53
CA VAL A 109 2.12 -7.38 5.31
C VAL A 109 1.23 -8.39 4.59
N TYR A 110 0.06 -7.95 4.19
CA TYR A 110 -0.89 -8.76 3.42
C TYR A 110 -1.26 -8.03 2.13
N LEU A 111 -1.53 -8.79 1.08
CA LEU A 111 -1.97 -8.23 -0.20
C LEU A 111 -3.41 -8.65 -0.46
N ASP A 112 -4.28 -7.68 -0.77
CA ASP A 112 -5.67 -7.99 -1.07
C ASP A 112 -5.84 -8.41 -2.53
N VAL A 113 -6.69 -9.41 -2.76
CA VAL A 113 -6.93 -9.96 -4.10
C VAL A 113 -7.53 -8.95 -5.08
N SER A 114 -8.01 -7.80 -4.60
CA SER A 114 -8.51 -6.74 -5.49
C SER A 114 -7.47 -6.31 -6.52
N MET A 115 -6.18 -6.41 -6.18
CA MET A 115 -5.09 -6.05 -7.09
C MET A 115 -4.83 -7.09 -8.17
N GLN A 116 -5.36 -8.30 -8.03
CA GLN A 116 -5.13 -9.38 -9.00
C GLN A 116 -5.86 -9.17 -10.33
N ARG A 117 -6.65 -8.11 -10.43
CA ARG A 117 -7.27 -7.68 -11.70
C ARG A 117 -6.26 -7.07 -12.67
N PHE A 118 -5.07 -6.71 -12.21
CA PHE A 118 -4.09 -5.95 -13.01
C PHE A 118 -2.76 -6.71 -13.10
N GLU A 119 -2.02 -6.47 -14.18
CA GLU A 119 -0.67 -7.02 -14.34
C GLU A 119 0.34 -6.28 -13.47
N THR A 120 0.19 -4.95 -13.38
CA THR A 120 1.05 -4.10 -12.54
C THR A 120 0.22 -3.13 -11.74
N VAL A 121 0.76 -2.73 -10.58
CA VAL A 121 0.16 -1.74 -9.71
C VAL A 121 1.24 -0.75 -9.25
N PHE A 122 0.80 0.37 -8.65
CA PHE A 122 1.68 1.48 -8.31
C PHE A 122 1.60 1.79 -6.82
N PRO A 123 2.40 1.14 -5.96
CA PRO A 123 2.50 1.54 -4.56
C PRO A 123 3.38 2.79 -4.38
N ALA A 124 3.15 3.54 -3.31
CA ALA A 124 4.03 4.64 -2.90
C ALA A 124 5.37 4.08 -2.41
N VAL A 125 6.37 4.95 -2.33
CA VAL A 125 7.72 4.57 -1.91
C VAL A 125 8.19 5.48 -0.76
N GLY A 126 7.34 5.66 0.24
CA GLY A 126 7.71 6.37 1.45
C GLY A 126 7.43 7.86 1.46
N SER A 127 6.86 8.42 0.41
CA SER A 127 6.44 9.82 0.38
C SER A 127 5.13 9.98 -0.37
N PRO A 128 4.39 11.07 -0.13
CA PRO A 128 3.13 11.32 -0.84
C PRO A 128 3.32 11.79 -2.29
N SER A 129 4.56 11.83 -2.78
CA SER A 129 4.85 12.22 -4.16
C SER A 129 5.76 11.21 -4.85
N SER A 130 5.57 9.93 -4.53
CA SER A 130 6.40 8.87 -5.10
C SER A 130 5.55 7.64 -5.45
N ALA A 131 6.08 6.84 -6.37
CA ALA A 131 5.49 5.53 -6.70
C ALA A 131 6.52 4.66 -7.42
N ILE A 132 6.25 3.37 -7.46
CA ILE A 132 7.02 2.44 -8.27
C ILE A 132 6.02 1.49 -8.94
N GLU A 133 6.25 1.18 -10.21
CA GLU A 133 5.42 0.20 -10.90
C GLU A 133 5.99 -1.20 -10.65
N LEU A 134 5.17 -2.09 -10.10
CA LEU A 134 5.57 -3.48 -9.82
C LEU A 134 4.51 -4.44 -10.37
N ASN A 135 4.95 -5.58 -10.92
CA ASN A 135 4.02 -6.65 -11.20
C ASN A 135 3.66 -7.36 -9.88
N LEU A 136 2.69 -8.26 -9.91
CA LEU A 136 2.18 -8.86 -8.67
C LEU A 136 3.21 -9.75 -7.98
N GLU A 137 4.06 -10.43 -8.73
CA GLU A 137 5.13 -11.23 -8.15
C GLU A 137 6.15 -10.36 -7.44
N GLU A 138 6.54 -9.26 -8.08
CA GLU A 138 7.47 -8.29 -7.48
C GLU A 138 6.86 -7.66 -6.23
N LEU A 139 5.58 -7.31 -6.31
CA LEU A 139 4.89 -6.72 -5.15
C LEU A 139 4.90 -7.70 -3.98
N PHE A 140 4.57 -8.95 -4.22
CA PHE A 140 4.58 -9.97 -3.18
C PHE A 140 5.97 -10.16 -2.58
N GLN A 141 6.97 -10.26 -3.44
CA GLN A 141 8.35 -10.48 -3.01
C GLN A 141 8.92 -9.29 -2.22
N TYR A 142 8.83 -8.08 -2.79
CA TYR A 142 9.49 -6.91 -2.19
C TYR A 142 8.72 -6.29 -1.04
N SER A 143 7.42 -6.57 -0.93
CA SER A 143 6.65 -6.15 0.24
C SER A 143 6.84 -7.11 1.42
N ASN A 144 7.48 -8.24 1.21
CA ASN A 144 7.59 -9.32 2.20
C ASN A 144 6.22 -9.78 2.67
N ALA A 145 5.25 -9.83 1.75
CA ALA A 145 3.88 -10.21 2.07
C ALA A 145 3.81 -11.63 2.60
N ILE A 146 2.91 -11.84 3.55
CA ILE A 146 2.68 -13.15 4.14
C ILE A 146 1.79 -13.99 3.22
N GLU A 147 0.72 -13.39 2.70
CA GLU A 147 -0.24 -14.09 1.84
C GLU A 147 -1.15 -13.09 1.14
N TRP A 148 -1.84 -13.57 0.11
CA TRP A 148 -2.98 -12.87 -0.50
C TRP A 148 -4.20 -13.13 0.35
N ILE A 149 -5.01 -12.09 0.57
CA ILE A 149 -6.22 -12.17 1.38
C ILE A 149 -7.40 -11.52 0.66
N ASP A 150 -8.61 -11.81 1.11
CA ASP A 150 -9.83 -11.21 0.56
C ASP A 150 -10.58 -10.51 1.69
N VAL A 151 -10.27 -9.24 1.92
CA VAL A 151 -10.88 -8.45 2.99
C VAL A 151 -11.48 -7.15 2.48
N CYS A 152 -11.55 -6.98 1.17
CA CYS A 152 -12.08 -5.77 0.56
C CYS A 152 -13.35 -6.06 -0.24
N LYS A 153 -14.07 -5.00 -0.52
CA LYS A 153 -15.17 -4.99 -1.49
C LYS A 153 -14.83 -3.98 -2.57
N LEU A 154 -15.24 -4.29 -3.78
CA LEU A 154 -15.08 -3.37 -4.92
C LEU A 154 -16.32 -2.49 -5.03
N PRO A 155 -16.21 -1.30 -5.64
CA PRO A 155 -17.39 -0.48 -5.89
C PRO A 155 -18.34 -1.22 -6.80
N ALA A 156 -19.64 -0.89 -6.70
CA ALA A 156 -20.61 -1.43 -7.62
C ALA A 156 -20.18 -1.08 -9.05
N PRO A 157 -20.43 -1.99 -10.04
CA PRO A 157 -20.13 -1.66 -11.43
C PRO A 157 -20.81 -0.34 -11.81
N ALA A 158 -20.07 0.49 -12.56
CA ALA A 158 -20.65 1.73 -13.04
C ALA A 158 -21.93 1.37 -13.79
N GLU A 159 -23.00 2.08 -13.48
CA GLU A 159 -24.25 1.90 -14.20
C GLU A 159 -23.98 2.15 -15.68
N ALA A 160 -24.18 1.12 -16.46
CA ALA A 160 -23.96 1.25 -17.90
C ALA A 160 -25.01 2.14 -18.50
#